data_d5d6c388730f5fb6d43c883ee24f6f20
#
_entry.id   d5d6c388730f5fb6d43c883ee24f6f20
#
_cell.length_a   1.000
_cell.length_b   1.000
_cell.length_c   1.000
_cell.angle_alpha   90.00
_cell.angle_beta   90.00
_cell.angle_gamma   90.00
#
_symmetry.space_group_name_H-M   'P 1'
#
loop_
_entity.id
_entity.type
_entity.pdbx_description
1 polymer ?
#
loop_
_entity_poly.entity_id
_entity_poly.type
_entity_poly.pdbx_seq_one_letter_code
_entity_poly.pdbx_strand_id
1 'polypeptide(L)'
;MRPPGKGLPFSRRVRFAWAGVRDAWRLEASFRSQCLAALAALFALAVLRPGWLWSAIVVVMIALVLAAELINTALEAALDGLHPEHACFVQVAKDCAAAAVLVLSGASVVAFACMLADLYGQATAG
;
A
#
# COMPACT_ATOMS: atom_id res chain seq x y z
N MET A 1 -16.00 20.17 23.06
CA MET A 1 -14.63 19.83 22.63
C MET A 1 -14.65 19.47 21.15
N ARG A 2 -13.87 20.15 20.31
CA ARG A 2 -13.78 19.75 18.89
C ARG A 2 -12.95 18.48 18.80
N PRO A 3 -13.40 17.44 18.04
CA PRO A 3 -12.59 16.25 17.86
C PRO A 3 -11.21 16.61 17.28
N PRO A 4 -10.13 15.97 17.75
CA PRO A 4 -8.79 16.24 17.24
C PRO A 4 -8.76 16.00 15.75
N GLY A 5 -8.31 16.99 14.98
CA GLY A 5 -8.18 16.91 13.51
C GLY A 5 -9.17 17.74 12.69
N LYS A 6 -10.34 18.15 13.23
CA LYS A 6 -11.25 19.06 12.50
C LYS A 6 -10.79 20.52 12.61
N GLY A 7 -10.50 21.16 11.45
CA GLY A 7 -10.10 22.56 11.36
C GLY A 7 -8.61 22.84 11.53
N LEU A 8 -7.76 21.81 11.48
CA LEU A 8 -6.31 22.00 11.48
C LEU A 8 -5.80 22.49 10.11
N PRO A 9 -4.80 23.38 10.07
CA PRO A 9 -4.18 23.81 8.82
C PRO A 9 -3.58 22.60 8.07
N PHE A 10 -3.56 22.68 6.74
CA PHE A 10 -3.12 21.61 5.85
C PHE A 10 -1.71 21.09 6.21
N SER A 11 -0.80 21.96 6.56
CA SER A 11 0.57 21.61 6.97
C SER A 11 0.62 20.66 8.19
N ARG A 12 -0.29 20.85 9.16
CA ARG A 12 -0.40 19.94 10.30
C ARG A 12 -0.96 18.57 9.89
N ARG A 13 -1.91 18.55 8.96
CA ARG A 13 -2.47 17.31 8.44
C ARG A 13 -1.41 16.49 7.71
N VAL A 14 -0.58 17.12 6.87
CA VAL A 14 0.56 16.47 6.20
C VAL A 14 1.56 15.92 7.22
N ARG A 15 1.86 16.66 8.28
CA ARG A 15 2.77 16.20 9.34
C ARG A 15 2.23 14.97 10.07
N PHE A 16 0.92 14.89 10.32
CA PHE A 16 0.31 13.72 10.93
C PHE A 16 0.31 12.52 9.98
N ALA A 17 0.04 12.73 8.69
CA ALA A 17 0.13 11.68 7.69
C ALA A 17 1.56 11.11 7.60
N TRP A 18 2.57 11.98 7.62
CA TRP A 18 3.98 11.55 7.63
C TRP A 18 4.35 10.78 8.90
N ALA A 19 3.83 11.20 10.06
CA ALA A 19 4.01 10.45 11.30
C ALA A 19 3.43 9.04 11.20
N GLY A 20 2.23 8.88 10.60
CA GLY A 20 1.62 7.58 10.35
C GLY A 20 2.48 6.67 9.46
N VAL A 21 3.03 7.19 8.37
CA VAL A 21 3.95 6.44 7.50
C VAL A 21 5.20 5.99 8.26
N ARG A 22 5.78 6.87 9.08
CA ARG A 22 6.94 6.54 9.90
C ARG A 22 6.64 5.47 10.94
N ASP A 23 5.47 5.54 11.56
CA ASP A 23 5.06 4.57 12.56
C ASP A 23 4.79 3.20 11.93
N ALA A 24 4.12 3.14 10.77
CA ALA A 24 3.96 1.92 9.99
C ALA A 24 5.32 1.30 9.59
N TRP A 25 6.26 2.13 9.16
CA TRP A 25 7.62 1.67 8.85
C TRP A 25 8.32 1.01 10.05
N ARG A 26 8.10 1.54 11.25
CA ARG A 26 8.74 1.02 12.47
C ARG A 26 8.07 -0.24 12.99
N LEU A 27 6.74 -0.27 12.92
CA LEU A 27 5.93 -1.33 13.53
C LEU A 27 5.77 -2.54 12.61
N GLU A 28 5.63 -2.33 11.29
CA GLU A 28 5.19 -3.36 10.36
C GLU A 28 6.29 -3.79 9.38
N ALA A 29 6.67 -5.08 9.48
CA ALA A 29 7.60 -5.69 8.54
C ALA A 29 7.00 -5.80 7.13
N SER A 30 5.70 -6.06 7.02
CA SER A 30 4.98 -6.12 5.75
C SER A 30 5.00 -4.79 5.02
N PHE A 31 4.79 -3.68 5.72
CA PHE A 31 4.89 -2.34 5.13
C PHE A 31 6.29 -2.07 4.57
N ARG A 32 7.36 -2.45 5.29
CA ARG A 32 8.74 -2.33 4.79
C ARG A 32 8.98 -3.14 3.52
N SER A 33 8.51 -4.39 3.50
CA SER A 33 8.66 -5.23 2.29
C SER A 33 7.87 -4.71 1.10
N GLN A 34 6.68 -4.16 1.31
CA GLN A 34 5.90 -3.50 0.25
C GLN A 34 6.58 -2.22 -0.27
N CYS A 35 7.20 -1.43 0.61
CA CYS A 35 7.99 -0.27 0.18
C CYS A 35 9.20 -0.69 -0.67
N LEU A 36 9.90 -1.77 -0.32
CA LEU A 36 11.01 -2.29 -1.12
C LEU A 36 10.53 -2.80 -2.48
N ALA A 37 9.41 -3.53 -2.52
CA ALA A 37 8.78 -3.97 -3.78
C ALA A 37 8.37 -2.77 -4.65
N ALA A 38 7.81 -1.72 -4.04
CA ALA A 38 7.47 -0.48 -4.73
C ALA A 38 8.69 0.21 -5.35
N LEU A 39 9.79 0.30 -4.61
CA LEU A 39 11.06 0.85 -5.13
C LEU A 39 11.59 0.02 -6.29
N ALA A 40 11.56 -1.31 -6.21
CA ALA A 40 11.96 -2.20 -7.29
C ALA A 40 11.08 -2.01 -8.54
N ALA A 41 9.77 -1.88 -8.36
CA ALA A 41 8.83 -1.63 -9.46
C ALA A 41 9.06 -0.25 -10.12
N LEU A 42 9.29 0.80 -9.33
CA LEU A 42 9.63 2.13 -9.86
C LEU A 42 10.97 2.11 -10.62
N PHE A 43 11.95 1.39 -10.12
CA PHE A 43 13.22 1.20 -10.83
C PHE A 43 13.00 0.46 -12.16
N ALA A 44 12.20 -0.61 -12.16
CA ALA A 44 11.85 -1.32 -13.38
C ALA A 44 11.15 -0.41 -14.41
N LEU A 45 10.22 0.47 -13.99
CA LEU A 45 9.61 1.46 -14.87
C LEU A 45 10.63 2.41 -15.49
N ALA A 46 11.60 2.86 -14.71
CA ALA A 46 12.65 3.77 -15.19
C ALA A 46 13.56 3.11 -16.25
N VAL A 47 13.84 1.82 -16.09
CA VAL A 47 14.70 1.05 -17.02
C VAL A 47 13.91 0.58 -18.23
N LEU A 48 12.75 -0.03 -18.04
CA LEU A 48 11.94 -0.65 -19.11
C LEU A 48 11.19 0.36 -19.98
N ARG A 49 10.82 1.50 -19.39
CA ARG A 49 10.07 2.58 -20.07
C ARG A 49 8.83 2.09 -20.84
N PRO A 50 7.88 1.44 -20.18
CA PRO A 50 6.77 0.74 -20.84
C PRO A 50 5.71 1.69 -21.45
N GLY A 51 5.93 2.98 -21.43
CA GLY A 51 4.98 4.00 -21.85
C GLY A 51 4.14 4.52 -20.68
N TRP A 52 3.44 5.63 -20.92
CA TRP A 52 2.75 6.38 -19.88
C TRP A 52 1.60 5.60 -19.23
N LEU A 53 0.86 4.80 -20.02
CA LEU A 53 -0.29 4.06 -19.53
C LEU A 53 0.12 2.98 -18.51
N TRP A 54 1.09 2.14 -18.87
CA TRP A 54 1.62 1.14 -17.96
C TRP A 54 2.29 1.75 -16.72
N SER A 55 3.00 2.85 -16.92
CA SER A 55 3.60 3.58 -15.80
C SER A 55 2.54 4.09 -14.84
N ALA A 56 1.43 4.64 -15.34
CA ALA A 56 0.30 5.10 -14.52
C ALA A 56 -0.35 3.93 -13.76
N ILE A 57 -0.60 2.80 -14.44
CA ILE A 57 -1.19 1.61 -13.81
C ILE A 57 -0.31 1.11 -12.66
N VAL A 58 0.98 0.94 -12.88
CA VAL A 58 1.91 0.44 -11.85
C VAL A 58 2.00 1.43 -10.67
N VAL A 59 2.08 2.73 -10.91
CA VAL A 59 2.11 3.75 -9.84
C VAL A 59 0.81 3.73 -9.03
N VAL A 60 -0.35 3.60 -9.67
CA VAL A 60 -1.64 3.48 -8.98
C VAL A 60 -1.69 2.22 -8.13
N MET A 61 -1.22 1.08 -8.65
CA MET A 61 -1.17 -0.18 -7.89
C MET A 61 -0.24 -0.07 -6.67
N ILE A 62 0.94 0.55 -6.82
CA ILE A 62 1.83 0.84 -5.69
C ILE A 62 1.11 1.67 -4.62
N ALA A 63 0.44 2.75 -5.02
CA ALA A 63 -0.28 3.62 -4.10
C ALA A 63 -1.39 2.88 -3.36
N LEU A 64 -2.17 2.02 -4.05
CA LEU A 64 -3.24 1.24 -3.45
C LEU A 64 -2.72 0.21 -2.45
N VAL A 65 -1.64 -0.51 -2.77
CA VAL A 65 -1.03 -1.49 -1.85
C VAL A 65 -0.52 -0.79 -0.60
N LEU A 66 0.22 0.30 -0.74
CA LEU A 66 0.75 1.05 0.41
C LEU A 66 -0.36 1.68 1.26
N ALA A 67 -1.43 2.18 0.63
CA ALA A 67 -2.59 2.69 1.34
C ALA A 67 -3.31 1.58 2.14
N ALA A 68 -3.48 0.40 1.55
CA ALA A 68 -4.07 -0.75 2.24
C ALA A 68 -3.22 -1.19 3.44
N GLU A 69 -1.90 -1.22 3.31
CA GLU A 69 -0.98 -1.51 4.43
C GLU A 69 -1.12 -0.50 5.56
N LEU A 70 -1.19 0.80 5.25
CA LEU A 70 -1.38 1.84 6.26
C LEU A 70 -2.71 1.71 6.98
N ILE A 71 -3.79 1.37 6.26
CA ILE A 71 -5.11 1.13 6.84
C ILE A 71 -5.10 -0.13 7.71
N ASN A 72 -4.46 -1.20 7.25
CA ASN A 72 -4.29 -2.42 8.04
C ASN A 72 -3.55 -2.14 9.35
N THR A 73 -2.41 -1.45 9.29
CA THR A 73 -1.64 -1.04 10.47
C THR A 73 -2.48 -0.20 11.44
N ALA A 74 -3.25 0.75 10.93
CA ALA A 74 -4.11 1.59 11.76
C ALA A 74 -5.23 0.79 12.44
N LEU A 75 -5.83 -0.16 11.72
CA LEU A 75 -6.88 -1.03 12.25
C LEU A 75 -6.33 -1.96 13.35
N GLU A 76 -5.18 -2.59 13.10
CA GLU A 76 -4.52 -3.45 14.09
C GLU A 76 -4.18 -2.68 15.37
N ALA A 77 -3.56 -1.50 15.23
CA ALA A 77 -3.23 -0.66 16.37
C ALA A 77 -4.47 -0.22 17.16
N ALA A 78 -5.57 0.11 16.48
CA ALA A 78 -6.81 0.48 17.14
C ALA A 78 -7.46 -0.70 17.86
N LEU A 79 -7.53 -1.88 17.23
CA LEU A 79 -8.12 -3.08 17.82
C LEU A 79 -7.30 -3.58 19.02
N ASP A 80 -5.99 -3.60 18.91
CA ASP A 80 -5.11 -4.03 20.01
C ASP A 80 -5.14 -3.06 21.20
N GLY A 81 -5.35 -1.77 20.95
CA GLY A 81 -5.51 -0.76 21.99
C GLY A 81 -6.87 -0.78 22.69
N LEU A 82 -7.95 -1.10 21.96
CA LEU A 82 -9.32 -1.09 22.48
C LEU A 82 -9.77 -2.45 23.03
N HIS A 83 -9.30 -3.53 22.42
CA HIS A 83 -9.64 -4.91 22.75
C HIS A 83 -8.41 -5.80 22.77
N PRO A 84 -7.58 -5.74 23.84
CA PRO A 84 -6.40 -6.58 23.98
C PRO A 84 -6.75 -8.07 24.16
N GLU A 85 -8.04 -8.38 24.39
CA GLU A 85 -8.53 -9.75 24.55
C GLU A 85 -8.81 -10.39 23.18
N HIS A 86 -8.58 -11.71 23.09
CA HIS A 86 -8.88 -12.49 21.90
C HIS A 86 -10.39 -12.67 21.72
N ALA A 87 -11.04 -11.74 21.01
CA ALA A 87 -12.44 -11.86 20.63
C ALA A 87 -12.56 -12.25 19.15
N CYS A 88 -13.53 -13.11 18.83
CA CYS A 88 -13.74 -13.62 17.47
C CYS A 88 -13.93 -12.48 16.45
N PHE A 89 -14.66 -11.43 16.79
CA PHE A 89 -14.88 -10.30 15.88
C PHE A 89 -13.61 -9.48 15.63
N VAL A 90 -12.69 -9.41 16.61
CA VAL A 90 -11.38 -8.75 16.44
C VAL A 90 -10.53 -9.53 15.44
N GLN A 91 -10.52 -10.86 15.56
CA GLN A 91 -9.81 -11.72 14.62
C GLN A 91 -10.36 -11.56 13.20
N VAL A 92 -11.68 -11.62 13.03
CA VAL A 92 -12.31 -11.42 11.71
C VAL A 92 -11.94 -10.07 11.10
N ALA A 93 -11.94 -8.98 11.88
CA ALA A 93 -11.59 -7.66 11.39
C ALA A 93 -10.13 -7.60 10.91
N LYS A 94 -9.20 -8.16 11.69
CA LYS A 94 -7.77 -8.25 11.31
C LYS A 94 -7.57 -9.09 10.05
N ASP A 95 -8.21 -10.26 9.97
CA ASP A 95 -8.11 -11.15 8.82
C ASP A 95 -8.65 -10.48 7.53
N CYS A 96 -9.77 -9.75 7.63
CA CYS A 96 -10.30 -9.00 6.49
C CYS A 96 -9.36 -7.87 6.03
N ALA A 97 -8.73 -7.16 6.96
CA ALA A 97 -7.78 -6.11 6.62
C ALA A 97 -6.52 -6.68 5.94
N ALA A 98 -5.98 -7.78 6.48
CA ALA A 98 -4.86 -8.50 5.87
C ALA A 98 -5.23 -9.07 4.48
N ALA A 99 -6.44 -9.59 4.31
CA ALA A 99 -6.94 -10.07 3.02
C ALA A 99 -7.03 -8.95 1.98
N ALA A 100 -7.41 -7.73 2.37
CA ALA A 100 -7.43 -6.58 1.46
C ALA A 100 -6.04 -6.25 0.92
N VAL A 101 -5.01 -6.30 1.77
CA VAL A 101 -3.60 -6.14 1.35
C VAL A 101 -3.21 -7.24 0.37
N LEU A 102 -3.55 -8.49 0.68
CA LEU A 102 -3.22 -9.65 -0.17
C LEU A 102 -3.86 -9.54 -1.57
N VAL A 103 -5.14 -9.14 -1.64
CA VAL A 103 -5.87 -8.95 -2.91
C VAL A 103 -5.19 -7.87 -3.76
N LEU A 104 -4.87 -6.71 -3.19
CA LEU A 104 -4.23 -5.63 -3.92
C LEU A 104 -2.79 -5.97 -4.33
N SER A 105 -2.04 -6.67 -3.47
CA SER A 105 -0.70 -7.16 -3.81
C SER A 105 -0.75 -8.17 -4.96
N GLY A 106 -1.69 -9.10 -4.93
CA GLY A 106 -1.92 -10.05 -6.03
C GLY A 106 -2.29 -9.34 -7.34
N ALA A 107 -3.21 -8.37 -7.29
CA ALA A 107 -3.58 -7.56 -8.45
C ALA A 107 -2.38 -6.77 -9.01
N SER A 108 -1.51 -6.24 -8.15
CA SER A 108 -0.31 -5.53 -8.58
C SER A 108 0.69 -6.43 -9.31
N VAL A 109 0.84 -7.67 -8.85
CA VAL A 109 1.68 -8.68 -9.52
C VAL A 109 1.12 -9.02 -10.90
N VAL A 110 -0.20 -9.21 -11.01
CA VAL A 110 -0.86 -9.47 -12.31
C VAL A 110 -0.68 -8.29 -13.26
N ALA A 111 -0.89 -7.06 -12.80
CA ALA A 111 -0.70 -5.87 -13.62
C ALA A 111 0.74 -5.74 -14.13
N PHE A 112 1.72 -5.99 -13.25
CA PHE A 112 3.13 -5.96 -13.62
C PHE A 112 3.49 -7.06 -14.64
N ALA A 113 2.97 -8.27 -14.46
CA ALA A 113 3.15 -9.38 -15.41
C ALA A 113 2.54 -9.06 -16.78
N CYS A 114 1.34 -8.45 -16.83
CA CYS A 114 0.72 -7.99 -18.07
C CYS A 114 1.58 -6.94 -18.78
N MET A 115 2.14 -6.00 -18.05
CA MET A 115 3.08 -5.01 -18.60
C MET A 115 4.30 -5.68 -19.25
N LEU A 116 4.91 -6.64 -18.56
CA LEU A 116 6.07 -7.37 -19.09
C LEU A 116 5.71 -8.19 -20.33
N ALA A 117 4.54 -8.84 -20.35
CA ALA A 117 4.05 -9.60 -21.49
C ALA A 117 3.83 -8.69 -22.72
N ASP A 118 3.25 -7.50 -22.51
CA ASP A 118 3.05 -6.51 -23.57
C ASP A 118 4.38 -6.03 -24.17
N LEU A 119 5.36 -5.69 -23.30
CA LEU A 119 6.69 -5.28 -23.74
C LEU A 119 7.42 -6.38 -24.51
N TYR A 120 7.33 -7.62 -24.06
CA TYR A 120 7.91 -8.76 -24.75
C TYR A 120 7.27 -8.98 -26.13
N GLY A 121 5.94 -8.89 -26.21
CA GLY A 121 5.21 -9.00 -27.47
C GLY A 121 5.61 -7.92 -28.48
N GLN A 122 5.80 -6.68 -28.04
CA GLN A 122 6.27 -5.59 -28.90
C GLN A 122 7.70 -5.82 -29.38
N ALA A 123 8.59 -6.33 -28.54
CA ALA A 123 9.98 -6.61 -28.89
C ALA A 123 10.13 -7.77 -29.90
N THR A 124 9.19 -8.70 -29.93
CA THR A 124 9.22 -9.88 -30.84
C THR A 124 8.48 -9.63 -32.16
N ALA A 125 7.67 -8.57 -32.24
CA ALA A 125 6.87 -8.25 -33.43
C ALA A 125 7.59 -7.24 -34.38
N GLY A 126 8.71 -6.64 -33.98
CA GLY A 126 9.53 -5.70 -34.75
C GLY A 126 10.83 -6.31 -35.20
#